data_7f035038795e55f23ef5d2bc4062e0fb
#
_entry.id   7f035038795e55f23ef5d2bc4062e0fb
#
_cell.length_a   1.000
_cell.length_b   1.000
_cell.length_c   1.000
_cell.angle_alpha   90.00
_cell.angle_beta   90.00
_cell.angle_gamma   90.00
#
_symmetry.space_group_name_H-M   'P 1'
#
loop_
_entity.id
_entity.type
_entity.pdbx_description
1 polymer ?
#
loop_
_entity_poly.entity_id
_entity_poly.type
_entity_poly.pdbx_seq_one_letter_code
_entity_poly.pdbx_strand_id
1 'polypeptide(L)'
;LIGGGVEDQEGPFTEVMDLMQTGELQRVGFEEIGIAGHPEGNPSDPDAENSLLRKTKWAEEQGIPTRIVTQWSFDSQVVNEWIGRLRDQGVNNPIHIGIPGPATLKTLMRYAQVCGVRASTEVLKKQGFNLGKLLFVNKPDRMVREIQGHQQLHLFPFGGLGKASEWLEQQQNLASAA
;
A
#
# COMPACT_ATOMS: atom_id res chain seq x y z
N LEU A 1 -6.73 5.42 -7.97
CA LEU A 1 -7.63 4.47 -8.64
C LEU A 1 -7.44 3.08 -8.03
N ILE A 2 -8.51 2.45 -7.62
CA ILE A 2 -8.53 1.14 -6.98
C ILE A 2 -9.65 0.33 -7.63
N GLY A 3 -9.36 -0.91 -8.02
CA GLY A 3 -10.37 -1.86 -8.46
C GLY A 3 -11.26 -2.30 -7.29
N GLY A 4 -12.52 -2.64 -7.58
CA GLY A 4 -13.42 -3.23 -6.61
C GLY A 4 -13.00 -4.66 -6.27
N GLY A 5 -13.31 -5.11 -5.04
CA GLY A 5 -13.08 -6.49 -4.58
C GLY A 5 -14.38 -7.31 -4.49
N VAL A 6 -15.37 -7.00 -5.31
CA VAL A 6 -16.66 -7.69 -5.35
C VAL A 6 -16.58 -8.93 -6.25
N GLU A 7 -17.25 -10.01 -5.86
CA GLU A 7 -17.30 -11.25 -6.66
C GLU A 7 -18.09 -11.06 -7.96
N ASP A 8 -19.18 -10.27 -7.90
CA ASP A 8 -20.00 -9.95 -9.06
C ASP A 8 -19.64 -8.55 -9.57
N GLN A 9 -19.28 -8.46 -10.84
CA GLN A 9 -18.95 -7.20 -11.48
C GLN A 9 -20.21 -6.33 -11.60
N GLU A 10 -20.15 -5.12 -11.02
CA GLU A 10 -21.17 -4.09 -11.20
C GLU A 10 -20.66 -2.99 -12.14
N GLY A 11 -21.34 -2.81 -13.26
CA GLY A 11 -20.99 -1.77 -14.24
C GLY A 11 -20.10 -2.29 -15.40
N PRO A 12 -19.68 -1.36 -16.31
CA PRO A 12 -19.06 -1.71 -17.58
C PRO A 12 -17.55 -2.00 -17.51
N PHE A 13 -16.88 -1.65 -16.40
CA PHE A 13 -15.42 -1.76 -16.29
C PHE A 13 -15.02 -3.05 -15.61
N THR A 14 -14.08 -3.79 -16.19
CA THR A 14 -13.54 -5.03 -15.63
C THR A 14 -12.25 -4.77 -14.83
N GLU A 15 -11.50 -3.73 -15.22
CA GLU A 15 -10.29 -3.32 -14.53
C GLU A 15 -10.12 -1.79 -14.51
N VAL A 16 -9.19 -1.30 -13.69
CA VAL A 16 -8.88 0.14 -13.58
C VAL A 16 -8.43 0.74 -14.90
N MET A 17 -7.75 -0.04 -15.76
CA MET A 17 -7.30 0.42 -17.07
C MET A 17 -8.47 0.83 -17.97
N ASP A 18 -9.60 0.14 -17.90
CA ASP A 18 -10.80 0.50 -18.67
C ASP A 18 -11.25 1.92 -18.36
N LEU A 19 -11.27 2.28 -17.06
CA LEU A 19 -11.61 3.65 -16.64
C LEU A 19 -10.53 4.66 -17.09
N MET A 20 -9.24 4.31 -16.96
CA MET A 20 -8.16 5.19 -17.38
C MET A 20 -8.27 5.56 -18.87
N GLN A 21 -8.62 4.61 -19.71
CA GLN A 21 -8.72 4.77 -21.17
C GLN A 21 -9.95 5.55 -21.64
N THR A 22 -10.93 5.80 -20.78
CA THR A 22 -12.11 6.60 -21.17
C THR A 22 -11.83 8.08 -21.40
N GLY A 23 -10.73 8.62 -20.86
CA GLY A 23 -10.44 10.05 -20.85
C GLY A 23 -11.27 10.87 -19.85
N GLU A 24 -12.15 10.21 -19.07
CA GLU A 24 -13.01 10.90 -18.11
C GLU A 24 -12.23 11.57 -16.97
N LEU A 25 -11.10 10.97 -16.55
CA LEU A 25 -10.26 11.53 -15.50
C LEU A 25 -9.71 12.91 -15.92
N GLN A 26 -9.24 13.02 -17.15
CA GLN A 26 -8.75 14.29 -17.72
C GLN A 26 -9.91 15.27 -17.93
N ARG A 27 -11.05 14.78 -18.43
CA ARG A 27 -12.24 15.61 -18.66
C ARG A 27 -12.76 16.29 -17.40
N VAL A 28 -12.70 15.61 -16.25
CA VAL A 28 -13.12 16.18 -14.96
C VAL A 28 -12.01 16.94 -14.23
N GLY A 29 -10.81 17.05 -14.84
CA GLY A 29 -9.71 17.90 -14.35
C GLY A 29 -8.82 17.26 -13.29
N PHE A 30 -8.70 15.94 -13.23
CA PHE A 30 -7.66 15.33 -12.39
C PHE A 30 -6.27 15.63 -12.98
N GLU A 31 -5.43 16.27 -12.19
CA GLU A 31 -4.05 16.63 -12.56
C GLU A 31 -3.06 15.50 -12.29
N GLU A 32 -3.39 14.60 -11.38
CA GLU A 32 -2.56 13.47 -10.99
C GLU A 32 -3.44 12.26 -10.61
N ILE A 33 -2.96 11.05 -10.88
CA ILE A 33 -3.64 9.82 -10.48
C ILE A 33 -2.76 8.94 -9.60
N GLY A 34 -3.37 8.33 -8.57
CA GLY A 34 -2.76 7.26 -7.78
C GLY A 34 -3.14 5.90 -8.32
N ILE A 35 -2.16 5.03 -8.54
CA ILE A 35 -2.34 3.64 -8.98
C ILE A 35 -1.99 2.71 -7.82
N ALA A 36 -2.80 1.68 -7.61
CA ALA A 36 -2.55 0.70 -6.56
C ALA A 36 -1.31 -0.17 -6.85
N GLY A 37 -0.44 -0.32 -5.85
CA GLY A 37 0.68 -1.25 -5.85
C GLY A 37 0.48 -2.36 -4.81
N HIS A 38 0.98 -3.55 -5.08
CA HIS A 38 0.81 -4.73 -4.22
C HIS A 38 2.15 -5.43 -3.97
N PRO A 39 2.98 -4.96 -3.03
CA PRO A 39 4.28 -5.56 -2.75
C PRO A 39 4.24 -7.05 -2.40
N GLU A 40 3.18 -7.49 -1.72
CA GLU A 40 2.95 -8.88 -1.32
C GLU A 40 2.08 -9.67 -2.32
N GLY A 41 1.80 -9.08 -3.50
CA GLY A 41 0.86 -9.62 -4.47
C GLY A 41 -0.59 -9.25 -4.16
N ASN A 42 -1.49 -9.57 -5.08
CA ASN A 42 -2.92 -9.35 -4.94
C ASN A 42 -3.67 -10.68 -5.17
N PRO A 43 -4.41 -11.19 -4.18
CA PRO A 43 -5.16 -12.45 -4.36
C PRO A 43 -6.19 -12.43 -5.49
N SER A 44 -6.74 -11.24 -5.78
CA SER A 44 -7.74 -11.04 -6.84
C SER A 44 -7.13 -10.74 -8.21
N ASP A 45 -5.81 -10.51 -8.28
CA ASP A 45 -5.08 -10.25 -9.53
C ASP A 45 -3.70 -10.92 -9.46
N PRO A 46 -3.56 -12.16 -9.94
CA PRO A 46 -2.27 -12.85 -9.96
C PRO A 46 -1.19 -12.14 -10.79
N ASP A 47 -1.60 -11.24 -11.71
CA ASP A 47 -0.75 -10.46 -12.60
C ASP A 47 -0.60 -9.00 -12.15
N ALA A 48 -0.79 -8.71 -10.86
CA ALA A 48 -0.85 -7.36 -10.31
C ALA A 48 0.37 -6.50 -10.64
N GLU A 49 1.58 -7.07 -10.70
CA GLU A 49 2.81 -6.34 -11.04
C GLU A 49 2.81 -5.93 -12.52
N ASN A 50 2.46 -6.83 -13.45
CA ASN A 50 2.33 -6.47 -14.87
C ASN A 50 1.15 -5.50 -15.11
N SER A 51 0.05 -5.66 -14.37
CA SER A 51 -1.06 -4.70 -14.40
C SER A 51 -0.61 -3.30 -14.00
N LEU A 52 0.24 -3.19 -12.97
CA LEU A 52 0.84 -1.92 -12.56
C LEU A 52 1.74 -1.35 -13.66
N LEU A 53 2.62 -2.16 -14.24
CA LEU A 53 3.52 -1.74 -15.32
C LEU A 53 2.77 -1.21 -16.54
N ARG A 54 1.70 -1.89 -16.95
CA ARG A 54 0.85 -1.42 -18.06
C ARG A 54 0.22 -0.06 -17.75
N LYS A 55 -0.28 0.14 -16.53
CA LYS A 55 -0.94 1.39 -16.10
C LYS A 55 0.04 2.56 -16.00
N THR A 56 1.22 2.33 -15.43
CA THR A 56 2.25 3.37 -15.33
C THR A 56 2.78 3.78 -16.70
N LYS A 57 3.04 2.81 -17.58
CA LYS A 57 3.46 3.06 -18.96
C LYS A 57 2.41 3.84 -19.75
N TRP A 58 1.15 3.41 -19.68
CA TRP A 58 0.05 4.11 -20.35
C TRP A 58 -0.08 5.56 -19.86
N ALA A 59 -0.01 5.79 -18.54
CA ALA A 59 -0.10 7.12 -17.98
C ALA A 59 1.06 8.02 -18.43
N GLU A 60 2.28 7.48 -18.51
CA GLU A 60 3.46 8.18 -19.05
C GLU A 60 3.25 8.57 -20.52
N GLU A 61 2.79 7.64 -21.36
CA GLU A 61 2.49 7.90 -22.77
C GLU A 61 1.39 8.97 -22.97
N GLN A 62 0.46 9.09 -22.04
CA GLN A 62 -0.58 10.12 -22.03
C GLN A 62 -0.16 11.43 -21.34
N GLY A 63 1.05 11.49 -20.78
CA GLY A 63 1.54 12.66 -20.07
C GLY A 63 0.80 12.94 -18.75
N ILE A 64 0.21 11.90 -18.12
CA ILE A 64 -0.54 12.03 -16.87
C ILE A 64 0.39 11.78 -15.69
N PRO A 65 0.63 12.76 -14.81
CA PRO A 65 1.37 12.56 -13.59
C PRO A 65 0.76 11.44 -12.74
N THR A 66 1.60 10.50 -12.32
CA THR A 66 1.11 9.30 -11.65
C THR A 66 2.01 8.96 -10.47
N ARG A 67 1.40 8.64 -9.32
CA ARG A 67 2.06 8.02 -8.17
C ARG A 67 1.54 6.62 -7.92
N ILE A 68 2.36 5.78 -7.31
CA ILE A 68 1.98 4.45 -6.87
C ILE A 68 1.66 4.52 -5.38
N VAL A 69 0.48 4.06 -4.97
CA VAL A 69 0.09 3.93 -3.56
C VAL A 69 -0.07 2.46 -3.25
N THR A 70 0.74 1.93 -2.33
CA THR A 70 0.73 0.49 -2.10
C THR A 70 -0.32 0.05 -1.10
N GLN A 71 -0.75 -1.21 -1.22
CA GLN A 71 -1.34 -1.93 -0.10
C GLN A 71 -0.34 -1.91 1.06
N TRP A 72 -0.85 -1.95 2.28
CA TRP A 72 -0.02 -1.99 3.46
C TRP A 72 0.70 -3.33 3.63
N SER A 73 1.86 -3.30 4.26
CA SER A 73 2.67 -4.48 4.59
C SER A 73 3.25 -4.35 6.01
N PHE A 74 3.74 -5.48 6.54
CA PHE A 74 4.57 -5.52 7.75
C PHE A 74 6.02 -5.93 7.45
N ASP A 75 6.30 -6.31 6.21
CA ASP A 75 7.58 -6.85 5.79
C ASP A 75 8.33 -5.83 4.95
N SER A 76 9.25 -5.12 5.60
CA SER A 76 10.10 -4.13 4.95
C SER A 76 11.00 -4.74 3.87
N GLN A 77 11.43 -6.01 4.03
CA GLN A 77 12.25 -6.68 3.05
C GLN A 77 11.48 -6.91 1.75
N VAL A 78 10.27 -7.48 1.84
CA VAL A 78 9.40 -7.72 0.68
C VAL A 78 9.10 -6.41 -0.05
N VAL A 79 8.83 -5.32 0.70
CA VAL A 79 8.59 -4.00 0.13
C VAL A 79 9.83 -3.49 -0.61
N ASN A 80 11.01 -3.57 0.01
CA ASN A 80 12.25 -3.08 -0.60
C ASN A 80 12.61 -3.89 -1.87
N GLU A 81 12.47 -5.21 -1.83
CA GLU A 81 12.68 -6.07 -3.00
C GLU A 81 11.71 -5.74 -4.14
N TRP A 82 10.43 -5.48 -3.81
CA TRP A 82 9.43 -5.08 -4.79
C TRP A 82 9.76 -3.71 -5.42
N ILE A 83 10.16 -2.71 -4.61
CA ILE A 83 10.61 -1.42 -5.12
C ILE A 83 11.80 -1.60 -6.06
N GLY A 84 12.79 -2.42 -5.67
CA GLY A 84 13.96 -2.74 -6.50
C GLY A 84 13.55 -3.28 -7.87
N ARG A 85 12.69 -4.31 -7.89
CA ARG A 85 12.17 -4.89 -9.16
C ARG A 85 11.48 -3.86 -10.05
N LEU A 86 10.67 -2.96 -9.47
CA LEU A 86 10.01 -1.91 -10.25
C LEU A 86 11.04 -0.93 -10.86
N ARG A 87 12.05 -0.53 -10.08
CA ARG A 87 13.11 0.37 -10.56
C ARG A 87 13.94 -0.29 -11.68
N ASP A 88 14.26 -1.58 -11.56
CA ASP A 88 14.94 -2.37 -12.59
C ASP A 88 14.13 -2.47 -13.89
N GLN A 89 12.79 -2.41 -13.80
CA GLN A 89 11.87 -2.38 -14.94
C GLN A 89 11.59 -0.96 -15.46
N GLY A 90 12.31 0.05 -14.97
CA GLY A 90 12.23 1.43 -15.45
C GLY A 90 11.07 2.25 -14.87
N VAL A 91 10.35 1.76 -13.87
CA VAL A 91 9.28 2.53 -13.19
C VAL A 91 9.91 3.57 -12.28
N ASN A 92 9.81 4.84 -12.65
CA ASN A 92 10.36 5.98 -11.89
C ASN A 92 9.31 6.78 -11.12
N ASN A 93 8.05 6.39 -11.19
CA ASN A 93 6.95 7.05 -10.50
C ASN A 93 7.21 7.19 -8.99
N PRO A 94 6.72 8.25 -8.34
CA PRO A 94 6.70 8.36 -6.88
C PRO A 94 5.98 7.18 -6.26
N ILE A 95 6.57 6.59 -5.20
CA ILE A 95 5.98 5.47 -4.47
C ILE A 95 5.62 5.92 -3.05
N HIS A 96 4.35 5.78 -2.70
CA HIS A 96 3.80 6.00 -1.37
C HIS A 96 3.52 4.64 -0.74
N ILE A 97 4.30 4.27 0.26
CA ILE A 97 4.21 2.94 0.88
C ILE A 97 3.13 2.91 1.95
N GLY A 98 2.21 1.97 1.79
CA GLY A 98 1.20 1.66 2.78
C GLY A 98 1.82 1.04 4.04
N ILE A 99 1.58 1.66 5.19
CA ILE A 99 1.98 1.14 6.50
C ILE A 99 0.78 1.03 7.43
N PRO A 100 0.69 -0.01 8.25
CA PRO A 100 -0.37 -0.10 9.24
C PRO A 100 -0.08 0.87 10.38
N GLY A 101 -1.03 1.73 10.73
CA GLY A 101 -0.94 2.56 11.93
C GLY A 101 -0.95 1.73 13.21
N PRO A 102 -0.65 2.36 14.37
CA PRO A 102 -0.65 1.66 15.64
C PRO A 102 -1.97 0.94 15.92
N ALA A 103 -1.91 -0.39 16.04
CA ALA A 103 -3.08 -1.22 16.28
C ALA A 103 -2.71 -2.50 17.04
N THR A 104 -3.69 -3.15 17.65
CA THR A 104 -3.44 -4.44 18.29
C THR A 104 -3.16 -5.50 17.25
N LEU A 105 -2.34 -6.51 17.61
CA LEU A 105 -2.02 -7.62 16.72
C LEU A 105 -3.29 -8.33 16.23
N LYS A 106 -4.30 -8.48 17.09
CA LYS A 106 -5.60 -9.05 16.72
C LYS A 106 -6.28 -8.25 15.59
N THR A 107 -6.29 -6.92 15.71
CA THR A 107 -6.84 -6.03 14.68
C THR A 107 -6.09 -6.16 13.35
N LEU A 108 -4.76 -6.15 13.41
CA LEU A 108 -3.90 -6.26 12.24
C LEU A 108 -4.08 -7.60 11.52
N MET A 109 -4.16 -8.72 12.26
CA MET A 109 -4.43 -10.05 11.68
C MET A 109 -5.79 -10.10 10.96
N ARG A 110 -6.83 -9.48 11.54
CA ARG A 110 -8.14 -9.42 10.91
C ARG A 110 -8.08 -8.66 9.56
N TYR A 111 -7.43 -7.50 9.53
CA TYR A 111 -7.28 -6.74 8.29
C TYR A 111 -6.36 -7.44 7.28
N ALA A 112 -5.31 -8.13 7.72
CA ALA A 112 -4.45 -8.91 6.84
C ALA A 112 -5.25 -9.99 6.08
N GLN A 113 -6.17 -10.67 6.76
CA GLN A 113 -7.04 -11.66 6.13
C GLN A 113 -8.01 -11.02 5.11
N VAL A 114 -8.64 -9.90 5.47
CA VAL A 114 -9.59 -9.19 4.60
C VAL A 114 -8.90 -8.61 3.37
N CYS A 115 -7.70 -8.05 3.55
CA CYS A 115 -6.94 -7.41 2.47
C CYS A 115 -6.07 -8.39 1.67
N GLY A 116 -6.04 -9.68 2.02
CA GLY A 116 -5.22 -10.68 1.34
C GLY A 116 -3.70 -10.50 1.50
N VAL A 117 -3.26 -9.83 2.56
CA VAL A 117 -1.84 -9.58 2.86
C VAL A 117 -1.23 -10.85 3.46
N ARG A 118 -0.58 -11.68 2.63
CA ARG A 118 -0.17 -13.07 2.99
C ARG A 118 1.15 -13.13 3.76
N ALA A 119 2.19 -12.47 3.28
CA ALA A 119 3.52 -12.50 3.92
C ALA A 119 3.46 -11.85 5.30
N SER A 120 2.72 -10.74 5.43
CA SER A 120 2.46 -10.12 6.73
C SER A 120 1.74 -11.05 7.71
N THR A 121 0.84 -11.90 7.22
CA THR A 121 0.19 -12.92 8.07
C THR A 121 1.19 -13.95 8.58
N GLU A 122 2.16 -14.37 7.76
CA GLU A 122 3.22 -15.30 8.18
C GLU A 122 4.22 -14.66 9.14
N VAL A 123 4.63 -13.42 8.91
CA VAL A 123 5.48 -12.66 9.84
C VAL A 123 4.81 -12.52 11.20
N LEU A 124 3.52 -12.20 11.21
CA LEU A 124 2.73 -12.09 12.44
C LEU A 124 2.63 -13.45 13.17
N LYS A 125 2.47 -14.55 12.43
CA LYS A 125 2.45 -15.91 12.99
C LYS A 125 3.81 -16.31 13.55
N LYS A 126 4.92 -16.00 12.88
CA LYS A 126 6.30 -16.32 13.32
C LYS A 126 6.72 -15.53 14.57
N GLN A 127 6.16 -14.35 14.82
CA GLN A 127 6.40 -13.58 16.05
C GLN A 127 5.82 -14.22 17.33
N GLY A 128 5.22 -15.38 17.19
CA GLY A 128 4.80 -16.28 18.25
C GLY A 128 3.41 -16.00 18.80
N PHE A 129 2.57 -17.01 18.72
CA PHE A 129 1.26 -17.08 19.36
C PHE A 129 1.38 -17.10 20.89
N ASN A 130 1.78 -15.99 21.49
CA ASN A 130 1.54 -15.77 22.90
C ASN A 130 0.25 -14.94 23.00
N LEU A 131 -0.83 -15.56 23.49
CA LEU A 131 -2.14 -14.93 23.62
C LEU A 131 -2.06 -13.56 24.32
N GLY A 132 -1.11 -13.38 25.25
CA GLY A 132 -0.84 -12.10 25.89
C GLY A 132 -0.39 -11.00 24.92
N LYS A 133 0.32 -11.36 23.83
CA LYS A 133 0.80 -10.37 22.84
C LYS A 133 -0.29 -9.88 21.88
N LEU A 134 -1.42 -10.59 21.75
CA LEU A 134 -2.51 -10.20 20.85
C LEU A 134 -3.15 -8.85 21.21
N LEU A 135 -3.02 -8.43 22.46
CA LEU A 135 -3.58 -7.17 22.95
C LEU A 135 -2.59 -6.00 22.94
N PHE A 136 -1.28 -6.27 22.72
CA PHE A 136 -0.30 -5.20 22.62
C PHE A 136 -0.45 -4.42 21.32
N VAL A 137 -0.30 -3.11 21.41
CA VAL A 137 -0.31 -2.22 20.24
C VAL A 137 1.05 -2.33 19.54
N ASN A 138 1.02 -2.78 18.29
CA ASN A 138 2.17 -2.71 17.40
C ASN A 138 2.25 -1.34 16.77
N LYS A 139 3.45 -0.79 16.70
CA LYS A 139 3.77 0.48 16.03
C LYS A 139 4.63 0.19 14.80
N PRO A 140 4.50 0.98 13.72
CA PRO A 140 5.24 0.76 12.48
C PRO A 140 6.68 1.29 12.50
N ASP A 141 7.20 1.73 13.65
CA ASP A 141 8.51 2.40 13.77
C ASP A 141 9.66 1.64 13.11
N ARG A 142 9.69 0.31 13.27
CA ARG A 142 10.72 -0.52 12.64
C ARG A 142 10.63 -0.48 11.13
N MET A 143 9.41 -0.69 10.60
CA MET A 143 9.16 -0.71 9.17
C MET A 143 9.50 0.63 8.53
N VAL A 144 9.11 1.74 9.17
CA VAL A 144 9.42 3.09 8.70
C VAL A 144 10.93 3.32 8.56
N ARG A 145 11.73 2.80 9.50
CA ARG A 145 13.20 2.92 9.44
C ARG A 145 13.86 2.03 8.39
N GLU A 146 13.26 0.89 8.07
CA GLU A 146 13.85 -0.13 7.19
C GLU A 146 13.45 0.03 5.73
N ILE A 147 12.33 0.69 5.42
CA ILE A 147 11.87 0.92 4.05
C ILE A 147 12.73 1.97 3.37
N GLN A 148 13.14 1.68 2.14
CA GLN A 148 13.96 2.56 1.30
C GLN A 148 13.33 2.78 -0.06
N GLY A 149 13.75 3.85 -0.77
CA GLY A 149 13.35 4.10 -2.16
C GLY A 149 11.92 4.59 -2.35
N HIS A 150 11.22 4.96 -1.27
CA HIS A 150 9.89 5.57 -1.30
C HIS A 150 9.97 7.10 -1.19
N GLN A 151 8.92 7.81 -1.59
CA GLN A 151 8.78 9.24 -1.45
C GLN A 151 7.93 9.64 -0.25
N GLN A 152 6.89 8.85 0.05
CA GLN A 152 5.99 9.10 1.16
C GLN A 152 5.50 7.80 1.80
N LEU A 153 4.99 7.93 3.03
CA LEU A 153 4.27 6.87 3.71
C LEU A 153 2.76 7.14 3.68
N HIS A 154 1.98 6.11 3.40
CA HIS A 154 0.52 6.13 3.44
C HIS A 154 0.04 5.35 4.66
N LEU A 155 -0.45 6.04 5.67
CA LEU A 155 -0.84 5.43 6.94
C LEU A 155 -2.27 4.89 6.91
N PHE A 156 -2.43 3.59 7.18
CA PHE A 156 -3.72 2.94 7.38
C PHE A 156 -4.09 2.95 8.87
N PRO A 157 -5.05 3.76 9.34
CA PRO A 157 -5.33 3.94 10.77
C PRO A 157 -6.19 2.81 11.36
N PHE A 158 -5.73 1.56 11.27
CA PHE A 158 -6.47 0.38 11.72
C PHE A 158 -6.80 0.36 13.22
N GLY A 159 -6.00 1.03 14.03
CA GLY A 159 -6.25 1.19 15.47
C GLY A 159 -7.08 2.42 15.84
N GLY A 160 -7.57 3.15 14.82
CA GLY A 160 -8.32 4.41 14.97
C GLY A 160 -7.46 5.65 14.78
N LEU A 161 -8.12 6.75 14.40
CA LEU A 161 -7.46 8.03 14.10
C LEU A 161 -6.69 8.60 15.28
N GLY A 162 -7.20 8.49 16.52
CA GLY A 162 -6.51 9.00 17.72
C GLY A 162 -5.12 8.41 17.88
N LYS A 163 -4.99 7.06 17.83
CA LYS A 163 -3.67 6.40 17.94
C LYS A 163 -2.75 6.73 16.77
N ALA A 164 -3.31 6.91 15.57
CA ALA A 164 -2.54 7.29 14.41
C ALA A 164 -1.99 8.72 14.55
N SER A 165 -2.80 9.67 15.01
CA SER A 165 -2.40 11.06 15.27
C SER A 165 -1.31 11.14 16.34
N GLU A 166 -1.52 10.50 17.50
CA GLU A 166 -0.54 10.45 18.59
C GLU A 166 0.82 9.89 18.11
N TRP A 167 0.79 8.85 17.28
CA TRP A 167 2.02 8.28 16.72
C TRP A 167 2.69 9.24 15.73
N LEU A 168 1.96 9.90 14.85
CA LEU A 168 2.49 10.90 13.92
C LEU A 168 3.15 12.07 14.66
N GLU A 169 2.51 12.59 15.70
CA GLU A 169 3.07 13.67 16.54
C GLU A 169 4.38 13.23 17.20
N GLN A 170 4.46 11.97 17.68
CA GLN A 170 5.70 11.42 18.24
C GLN A 170 6.82 11.36 17.18
N GLN A 171 6.51 10.95 15.94
CA GLN A 171 7.51 10.90 14.85
C GLN A 171 8.00 12.30 14.47
N GLN A 172 7.11 13.28 14.37
CA GLN A 172 7.46 14.67 14.08
C GLN A 172 8.38 15.28 15.15
N ASN A 173 8.08 15.03 16.43
CA ASN A 173 8.90 15.50 17.53
C ASN A 173 10.31 14.86 17.52
N LEU A 174 10.42 13.58 17.18
CA LEU A 174 11.71 12.90 17.02
C LEU A 174 12.52 13.47 15.86
N ALA A 175 11.89 13.75 14.72
CA ALA A 175 12.55 14.34 13.56
C ALA A 175 13.02 15.79 13.81
N SER A 176 12.32 16.54 14.65
CA SER A 176 12.69 17.92 15.01
C SER A 176 13.81 18.01 16.07
N ALA A 177 14.09 16.91 16.76
CA ALA A 177 15.11 16.82 17.82
C ALA A 177 16.46 16.24 17.31
N ALA A 178 16.52 15.77 16.07
CA ALA A 178 17.70 15.17 15.42
C ALA A 178 18.42 16.18 14.51
#